data_ae4f0d30b17781cf906a3c07c3217bfe
#
_entry.id   ae4f0d30b17781cf906a3c07c3217bfe
#
_cell.length_a   1.000
_cell.length_b   1.000
_cell.length_c   1.000
_cell.angle_alpha   90.00
_cell.angle_beta   90.00
_cell.angle_gamma   90.00
#
_symmetry.space_group_name_H-M   'P 1'
#
loop_
_entity.id
_entity.type
_entity.pdbx_description
1 polymer ?
#
loop_
_entity_poly.entity_id
_entity_poly.type
_entity_poly.pdbx_seq_one_letter_code
_entity_poly.pdbx_strand_id
1 'polypeptide(L)'
;MKIKSLMMGAVAACAFAPASFAERGSDGNVSIIYWQAPSILNPYLSGGTKDIESSSLVIEPLGRFDETGAMVAFLAEEIPTVANGGVSEDLTSITWTLKSGLLWSDGSAVTAADVKFTGDYCMHPEGGCAQ
;
A
#
# COMPACT_ATOMS: atom_id res chain seq x y z
N MET A 1 73.17 -38.42 12.49
CA MET A 1 71.99 -38.54 11.55
C MET A 1 70.94 -37.58 12.04
N LYS A 2 70.77 -36.42 11.37
CA LYS A 2 69.86 -35.36 11.82
C LYS A 2 68.57 -35.42 10.95
N ILE A 3 67.43 -35.77 11.57
CA ILE A 3 66.14 -35.77 10.93
C ILE A 3 65.59 -34.34 11.02
N LYS A 4 65.44 -33.70 9.86
CA LYS A 4 64.76 -32.40 9.76
C LYS A 4 63.30 -32.64 9.64
N SER A 5 62.55 -32.21 10.68
CA SER A 5 61.10 -32.20 10.70
C SER A 5 60.56 -31.08 9.80
N LEU A 6 59.81 -31.42 8.79
CA LEU A 6 59.18 -30.48 7.86
C LEU A 6 57.77 -30.23 8.43
N MET A 7 57.56 -29.03 9.03
CA MET A 7 56.21 -28.58 9.40
C MET A 7 55.49 -28.04 8.16
N MET A 8 54.49 -28.77 7.71
CA MET A 8 53.59 -28.36 6.64
C MET A 8 52.43 -27.56 7.26
N GLY A 9 52.50 -26.24 7.14
CA GLY A 9 51.45 -25.35 7.59
C GLY A 9 50.22 -25.45 6.65
N ALA A 10 49.11 -25.93 7.17
CA ALA A 10 47.85 -25.88 6.46
C ALA A 10 47.27 -24.46 6.53
N VAL A 11 47.29 -23.74 5.42
CA VAL A 11 46.58 -22.46 5.27
C VAL A 11 45.10 -22.77 5.05
N ALA A 12 44.28 -22.56 6.07
CA ALA A 12 42.80 -22.61 5.93
C ALA A 12 42.36 -21.40 5.14
N ALA A 13 42.03 -21.58 3.86
CA ALA A 13 41.37 -20.59 3.05
C ALA A 13 39.89 -20.48 3.51
N CYS A 14 39.60 -19.47 4.32
CA CYS A 14 38.21 -19.08 4.58
C CYS A 14 37.61 -18.56 3.28
N ALA A 15 36.80 -19.37 2.61
CA ALA A 15 36.00 -18.95 1.49
C ALA A 15 34.91 -17.99 2.05
N PHE A 16 35.09 -16.70 1.85
CA PHE A 16 34.02 -15.72 2.01
C PHE A 16 33.03 -15.98 0.87
N ALA A 17 31.97 -16.72 1.18
CA ALA A 17 30.80 -16.74 0.32
C ALA A 17 30.22 -15.32 0.32
N PRO A 18 30.04 -14.66 -0.83
CA PRO A 18 29.33 -13.40 -0.87
C PRO A 18 27.92 -13.66 -0.34
N ALA A 19 27.51 -12.91 0.69
CA ALA A 19 26.13 -12.89 1.11
C ALA A 19 25.33 -12.35 -0.07
N SER A 20 24.63 -13.23 -0.78
CA SER A 20 23.65 -12.81 -1.79
C SER A 20 22.51 -12.15 -1.05
N PHE A 21 22.51 -10.82 -1.03
CA PHE A 21 21.32 -10.07 -0.68
C PHE A 21 20.32 -10.35 -1.79
N ALA A 22 19.35 -11.24 -1.52
CA ALA A 22 18.21 -11.39 -2.39
C ALA A 22 17.52 -10.02 -2.43
N GLU A 23 17.57 -9.36 -3.58
CA GLU A 23 16.84 -8.12 -3.79
C GLU A 23 15.36 -8.43 -3.61
N ARG A 24 14.72 -7.77 -2.63
CA ARG A 24 13.29 -7.98 -2.35
C ARG A 24 12.49 -7.62 -3.59
N GLY A 25 11.66 -8.55 -4.06
CA GLY A 25 10.80 -8.34 -5.22
C GLY A 25 11.50 -8.46 -6.59
N SER A 26 12.76 -8.91 -6.65
CA SER A 26 13.49 -9.10 -7.91
C SER A 26 12.86 -10.14 -8.85
N ASP A 27 12.07 -11.06 -8.30
CA ASP A 27 11.29 -12.07 -9.01
C ASP A 27 9.84 -11.63 -9.32
N GLY A 28 9.48 -10.38 -8.97
CA GLY A 28 8.14 -9.85 -9.16
C GLY A 28 7.10 -10.40 -8.18
N ASN A 29 7.51 -11.16 -7.16
CA ASN A 29 6.62 -11.74 -6.16
C ASN A 29 6.80 -11.06 -4.81
N VAL A 30 5.69 -10.82 -4.10
CA VAL A 30 5.65 -10.36 -2.72
C VAL A 30 4.85 -11.35 -1.89
N SER A 31 5.47 -11.88 -0.83
CA SER A 31 4.79 -12.75 0.13
C SER A 31 4.63 -12.01 1.46
N ILE A 32 3.40 -11.87 1.91
CA ILE A 32 3.06 -11.20 3.16
C ILE A 32 2.48 -12.24 4.12
N ILE A 33 3.11 -12.36 5.31
CA ILE A 33 2.56 -13.17 6.38
C ILE A 33 1.57 -12.31 7.16
N TYR A 34 0.35 -12.79 7.24
CA TYR A 34 -0.74 -12.10 7.91
C TYR A 34 -1.46 -13.03 8.89
N TRP A 35 -2.08 -12.46 9.94
CA TRP A 35 -2.70 -13.23 11.03
C TRP A 35 -3.96 -13.99 10.59
N GLN A 36 -4.63 -13.55 9.52
CA GLN A 36 -5.80 -14.21 8.94
C GLN A 36 -5.90 -13.88 7.44
N ALA A 37 -6.30 -14.85 6.64
CA ALA A 37 -6.54 -14.64 5.20
C ALA A 37 -7.69 -13.64 4.98
N PRO A 38 -7.59 -12.74 3.99
CA PRO A 38 -8.68 -11.86 3.62
C PRO A 38 -9.84 -12.67 3.04
N SER A 39 -11.06 -12.23 3.31
CA SER A 39 -12.28 -12.79 2.73
C SER A 39 -12.64 -12.10 1.42
N ILE A 40 -12.34 -10.81 1.31
CA ILE A 40 -12.62 -9.96 0.17
C ILE A 40 -11.57 -8.84 0.10
N LEU A 41 -11.24 -8.40 -1.11
CA LEU A 41 -10.33 -7.27 -1.34
C LEU A 41 -11.08 -5.98 -1.71
N ASN A 42 -12.32 -5.85 -1.32
CA ASN A 42 -13.10 -4.60 -1.42
C ASN A 42 -13.33 -4.06 0.00
N PRO A 43 -12.68 -2.95 0.39
CA PRO A 43 -12.75 -2.41 1.74
C PRO A 43 -14.15 -1.89 2.11
N TYR A 44 -14.98 -1.57 1.12
CA TYR A 44 -16.34 -1.09 1.37
C TYR A 44 -17.33 -2.21 1.72
N LEU A 45 -16.98 -3.46 1.42
CA LEU A 45 -17.85 -4.63 1.65
C LEU A 45 -17.49 -5.42 2.91
N SER A 46 -16.53 -4.95 3.71
CA SER A 46 -16.13 -5.59 4.96
C SER A 46 -15.69 -4.56 5.99
N GLY A 47 -16.15 -4.71 7.22
CA GLY A 47 -15.62 -3.99 8.40
C GLY A 47 -14.44 -4.70 9.07
N GLY A 48 -13.94 -5.80 8.52
CA GLY A 48 -12.85 -6.59 9.10
C GLY A 48 -11.48 -6.03 8.78
N THR A 49 -10.64 -5.81 9.80
CA THR A 49 -9.27 -5.29 9.66
C THR A 49 -8.45 -6.06 8.63
N LYS A 50 -8.55 -7.39 8.63
CA LYS A 50 -7.85 -8.25 7.67
C LYS A 50 -8.19 -7.95 6.20
N ASP A 51 -9.43 -7.56 5.94
CA ASP A 51 -9.90 -7.25 4.59
C ASP A 51 -9.52 -5.82 4.20
N ILE A 52 -9.68 -4.86 5.12
CA ILE A 52 -9.32 -3.45 4.91
C ILE A 52 -7.82 -3.31 4.64
N GLU A 53 -6.97 -3.89 5.50
CA GLU A 53 -5.52 -3.81 5.34
C GLU A 53 -5.03 -4.54 4.09
N SER A 54 -5.58 -5.72 3.79
CA SER A 54 -5.22 -6.44 2.55
C SER A 54 -5.66 -5.70 1.30
N SER A 55 -6.84 -5.06 1.34
CA SER A 55 -7.34 -4.23 0.23
C SER A 55 -6.43 -3.04 -0.06
N SER A 56 -5.77 -2.47 0.96
CA SER A 56 -4.86 -1.33 0.81
C SER A 56 -3.62 -1.63 -0.05
N LEU A 57 -3.35 -2.90 -0.34
CA LEU A 57 -2.28 -3.32 -1.25
C LEU A 57 -2.65 -3.16 -2.73
N VAL A 58 -3.94 -3.08 -3.04
CA VAL A 58 -4.47 -3.06 -4.41
C VAL A 58 -5.40 -1.88 -4.70
N ILE A 59 -5.96 -1.25 -3.66
CA ILE A 59 -6.88 -0.12 -3.78
C ILE A 59 -6.31 1.07 -3.02
N GLU A 60 -6.18 2.18 -3.71
CA GLU A 60 -5.67 3.43 -3.17
C GLU A 60 -6.82 4.37 -2.81
N PRO A 61 -6.84 4.97 -1.60
CA PRO A 61 -7.86 5.91 -1.17
C PRO A 61 -7.56 7.36 -1.61
N LEU A 62 -8.53 8.25 -1.54
CA LEU A 62 -8.33 9.70 -1.71
C LEU A 62 -7.38 10.26 -0.65
N GLY A 63 -7.53 9.82 0.59
CA GLY A 63 -6.67 10.14 1.73
C GLY A 63 -6.61 8.98 2.70
N ARG A 64 -5.59 8.94 3.53
CA ARG A 64 -5.39 7.90 4.55
C ARG A 64 -4.80 8.50 5.81
N PHE A 65 -4.89 7.79 6.91
CA PHE A 65 -4.19 8.15 8.13
C PHE A 65 -2.73 7.68 8.06
N ASP A 66 -1.81 8.52 8.50
CA ASP A 66 -0.42 8.18 8.70
C ASP A 66 -0.20 7.52 10.08
N GLU A 67 1.06 7.22 10.41
CA GLU A 67 1.44 6.59 11.69
C GLU A 67 1.20 7.47 12.91
N THR A 68 0.97 8.77 12.71
CA THR A 68 0.63 9.71 13.79
C THR A 68 -0.88 9.87 13.99
N GLY A 69 -1.67 9.28 13.10
CA GLY A 69 -3.12 9.46 13.04
C GLY A 69 -3.57 10.73 12.32
N ALA A 70 -2.67 11.44 11.65
CA ALA A 70 -3.03 12.57 10.81
C ALA A 70 -3.52 12.09 9.44
N MET A 71 -4.57 12.75 8.90
CA MET A 71 -5.05 12.46 7.56
C MET A 71 -4.13 13.11 6.52
N VAL A 72 -3.60 12.29 5.61
CA VAL A 72 -2.73 12.71 4.52
C VAL A 72 -3.34 12.38 3.16
N ALA A 73 -3.14 13.26 2.18
CA ALA A 73 -3.63 13.06 0.83
C ALA A 73 -2.88 11.93 0.11
N PHE A 74 -3.63 11.07 -0.60
CA PHE A 74 -3.08 9.96 -1.37
C PHE A 74 -3.38 10.12 -2.86
N LEU A 75 -4.58 9.79 -3.36
CA LEU A 75 -5.01 10.11 -4.73
C LEU A 75 -5.47 11.56 -4.87
N ALA A 76 -5.91 12.20 -3.78
CA ALA A 76 -6.22 13.61 -3.78
C ALA A 76 -4.97 14.48 -3.79
N GLU A 77 -5.05 15.69 -4.34
CA GLU A 77 -3.98 16.69 -4.31
C GLU A 77 -3.70 17.15 -2.87
N GLU A 78 -4.77 17.39 -2.11
CA GLU A 78 -4.72 17.81 -0.72
C GLU A 78 -5.96 17.33 0.05
N ILE A 79 -5.92 17.40 1.38
CA ILE A 79 -7.09 17.12 2.21
C ILE A 79 -7.99 18.35 2.20
N PRO A 80 -9.28 18.24 1.83
CA PRO A 80 -10.22 19.34 1.85
C PRO A 80 -10.39 19.92 3.27
N THR A 81 -10.32 21.23 3.38
CA THR A 81 -10.56 21.99 4.59
C THR A 81 -11.35 23.25 4.28
N VAL A 82 -11.90 23.92 5.30
CA VAL A 82 -12.51 25.24 5.11
C VAL A 82 -11.44 26.26 4.69
N ALA A 83 -10.23 26.15 5.23
CA ALA A 83 -9.15 27.10 4.96
C ALA A 83 -8.66 27.08 3.50
N ASN A 84 -8.67 25.90 2.84
CA ASN A 84 -8.29 25.80 1.42
C ASN A 84 -9.50 25.82 0.47
N GLY A 85 -10.72 26.05 0.99
CA GLY A 85 -11.94 26.10 0.20
C GLY A 85 -12.47 24.74 -0.26
N GLY A 86 -11.82 23.65 0.12
CA GLY A 86 -12.26 22.29 -0.18
C GLY A 86 -13.49 21.86 0.62
N VAL A 87 -13.76 22.54 1.74
CA VAL A 87 -15.00 22.41 2.52
C VAL A 87 -15.69 23.76 2.51
N SER A 88 -16.99 23.79 2.20
CA SER A 88 -17.78 25.02 2.23
C SER A 88 -17.89 25.58 3.66
N GLU A 89 -18.01 26.90 3.80
CA GLU A 89 -18.12 27.56 5.11
C GLU A 89 -19.32 27.10 5.94
N ASP A 90 -20.42 26.74 5.27
CA ASP A 90 -21.63 26.19 5.89
C ASP A 90 -21.56 24.69 6.15
N LEU A 91 -20.42 24.06 5.85
CA LEU A 91 -20.14 22.62 6.03
C LEU A 91 -21.10 21.69 5.29
N THR A 92 -21.74 22.16 4.21
CA THR A 92 -22.71 21.37 3.45
C THR A 92 -22.12 20.66 2.25
N SER A 93 -20.90 21.05 1.83
CA SER A 93 -20.22 20.42 0.69
C SER A 93 -18.74 20.22 0.91
N ILE A 94 -18.22 19.16 0.31
CA ILE A 94 -16.79 18.83 0.27
C ILE A 94 -16.40 18.60 -1.18
N THR A 95 -15.35 19.28 -1.63
CA THR A 95 -14.78 19.12 -2.96
C THR A 95 -13.42 18.47 -2.87
N TRP A 96 -13.26 17.34 -3.53
CA TRP A 96 -11.99 16.64 -3.66
C TRP A 96 -11.39 16.91 -5.04
N THR A 97 -10.12 17.26 -5.09
CA THR A 97 -9.36 17.40 -6.35
C THR A 97 -8.41 16.23 -6.47
N LEU A 98 -8.51 15.48 -7.56
CA LEU A 98 -7.61 14.36 -7.84
C LEU A 98 -6.26 14.88 -8.36
N LYS A 99 -5.18 14.20 -8.00
CA LYS A 99 -3.87 14.41 -8.62
C LYS A 99 -3.98 14.18 -10.12
N SER A 100 -3.18 14.90 -10.90
CA SER A 100 -3.12 14.70 -12.34
C SER A 100 -2.36 13.41 -12.69
N GLY A 101 -2.73 12.77 -13.80
CA GLY A 101 -2.00 11.62 -14.36
C GLY A 101 -2.20 10.30 -13.60
N LEU A 102 -3.24 10.18 -12.76
CA LEU A 102 -3.58 8.93 -12.09
C LEU A 102 -4.06 7.90 -13.12
N LEU A 103 -3.52 6.67 -13.00
CA LEU A 103 -3.85 5.56 -13.89
C LEU A 103 -4.26 4.32 -13.08
N TRP A 104 -5.21 3.58 -13.62
CA TRP A 104 -5.48 2.21 -13.21
C TRP A 104 -4.31 1.29 -13.61
N SER A 105 -4.28 0.07 -13.06
CA SER A 105 -3.25 -0.93 -13.38
C SER A 105 -3.24 -1.38 -14.85
N ASP A 106 -4.33 -1.17 -15.59
CA ASP A 106 -4.44 -1.42 -17.02
C ASP A 106 -4.02 -0.23 -17.89
N GLY A 107 -3.62 0.90 -17.27
CA GLY A 107 -3.19 2.12 -17.94
C GLY A 107 -4.32 3.08 -18.30
N SER A 108 -5.58 2.77 -18.03
CA SER A 108 -6.69 3.70 -18.19
C SER A 108 -6.66 4.81 -17.12
N ALA A 109 -7.22 5.98 -17.43
CA ALA A 109 -7.21 7.11 -16.50
C ALA A 109 -8.19 6.90 -15.34
N VAL A 110 -7.74 7.19 -14.11
CA VAL A 110 -8.62 7.34 -12.95
C VAL A 110 -9.25 8.73 -13.00
N THR A 111 -10.57 8.78 -12.84
CA THR A 111 -11.36 10.01 -13.01
C THR A 111 -12.28 10.27 -11.82
N ALA A 112 -12.84 11.47 -11.74
CA ALA A 112 -13.86 11.80 -10.75
C ALA A 112 -15.12 10.92 -10.87
N ALA A 113 -15.39 10.35 -12.06
CA ALA A 113 -16.52 9.43 -12.25
C ALA A 113 -16.32 8.11 -11.48
N ASP A 114 -15.08 7.64 -11.37
CA ASP A 114 -14.74 6.43 -10.60
C ASP A 114 -14.97 6.64 -9.10
N VAL A 115 -14.55 7.81 -8.59
CA VAL A 115 -14.80 8.19 -7.20
C VAL A 115 -16.30 8.34 -6.92
N LYS A 116 -17.02 9.02 -7.84
CA LYS A 116 -18.46 9.18 -7.74
C LYS A 116 -19.20 7.84 -7.75
N PHE A 117 -18.77 6.90 -8.60
CA PHE A 117 -19.35 5.55 -8.64
C PHE A 117 -19.29 4.87 -7.26
N THR A 118 -18.17 4.96 -6.57
CA THR A 118 -18.04 4.38 -5.22
C THR A 118 -19.01 5.02 -4.23
N GLY A 119 -19.14 6.36 -4.27
CA GLY A 119 -20.10 7.08 -3.44
C GLY A 119 -21.55 6.67 -3.74
N ASP A 120 -21.93 6.66 -5.01
CA ASP A 120 -23.29 6.27 -5.46
C ASP A 120 -23.60 4.81 -5.06
N TYR A 121 -22.63 3.92 -5.21
CA TYR A 121 -22.77 2.52 -4.81
C TYR A 121 -23.03 2.36 -3.31
N CYS A 122 -22.26 3.06 -2.47
CA CYS A 122 -22.42 2.99 -1.03
C CYS A 122 -23.71 3.65 -0.53
N MET A 123 -24.19 4.68 -1.23
CA MET A 123 -25.44 5.38 -0.91
C MET A 123 -26.70 4.70 -1.48
N HIS A 124 -26.52 3.70 -2.36
CA HIS A 124 -27.66 3.00 -2.95
C HIS A 124 -28.45 2.23 -1.88
N PRO A 125 -29.79 2.27 -1.88
CA PRO A 125 -30.62 1.59 -0.87
C PRO A 125 -30.39 0.08 -0.78
N GLU A 126 -30.02 -0.54 -1.90
CA GLU A 126 -29.63 -1.96 -1.98
C GLU A 126 -28.11 -2.13 -1.96
N GLY A 127 -27.36 -1.05 -1.77
CA GLY A 127 -25.92 -1.06 -1.64
C GLY A 127 -25.48 -1.77 -0.36
N GLY A 128 -24.43 -2.56 -0.47
CA GLY A 128 -23.97 -3.40 0.63
C GLY A 128 -22.73 -2.86 1.34
N CYS A 129 -22.46 -1.54 1.32
CA CYS A 129 -21.29 -1.01 2.02
C CYS A 129 -21.41 -1.26 3.52
N ALA A 130 -20.34 -1.86 4.08
CA ALA A 130 -20.27 -2.23 5.50
C ALA A 130 -19.73 -1.07 6.38
N GLN A 131 -19.45 0.09 5.77
CA GLN A 131 -18.88 1.27 6.43
C GLN A 131 -19.74 2.49 6.18
#